data_37cce3cc1096f990a02700fe83f472f4
#
_entry.id   37cce3cc1096f990a02700fe83f472f4
#
_cell.length_a   1.000
_cell.length_b   1.000
_cell.length_c   1.000
_cell.angle_alpha   90.00
_cell.angle_beta   90.00
_cell.angle_gamma   90.00
#
_symmetry.space_group_name_H-M   'P 1'
#
loop_
_entity.id
_entity.type
_entity.pdbx_description
1 polymer ?
#
loop_
_entity_poly.entity_id
_entity_poly.type
_entity_poly.pdbx_seq_one_letter_code
_entity_poly.pdbx_strand_id
1 'polypeptide(L)'
;QTTQIVKLPIEVWKRNAEWNFNVPTSKEIAAIKLDPKGAYPDVNVANNTFIMGEAKPVEKINTKDYEGIFSNKEINAMLSLITENNKLSLTFVGQNIPLEYLGDNKFNNEQAAVELIFAKDKKSFTLEEGGQKFEFKKE
;
A
#
# COMPACT_ATOMS: atom_id res chain seq x y z
N GLN A 1 29.01 11.45 2.75
CA GLN A 1 28.06 10.40 3.18
C GLN A 1 28.85 9.15 3.54
N THR A 2 28.53 8.56 4.68
CA THR A 2 29.16 7.29 5.14
C THR A 2 28.10 6.18 4.97
N THR A 3 28.48 5.07 4.42
CA THR A 3 27.59 3.90 4.28
C THR A 3 28.03 2.82 5.26
N GLN A 4 27.09 2.27 6.02
CA GLN A 4 27.27 1.10 6.87
C GLN A 4 26.53 -0.07 6.26
N ILE A 5 27.17 -1.21 6.13
CA ILE A 5 26.51 -2.43 5.65
C ILE A 5 26.21 -3.32 6.86
N VAL A 6 24.93 -3.65 7.02
CA VAL A 6 24.45 -4.59 8.04
C VAL A 6 24.06 -5.88 7.34
N LYS A 7 24.69 -6.99 7.76
CA LYS A 7 24.32 -8.32 7.25
C LYS A 7 23.33 -8.95 8.22
N LEU A 8 22.17 -9.31 7.71
CA LEU A 8 21.17 -10.04 8.47
C LEU A 8 21.28 -11.54 8.20
N PRO A 9 20.99 -12.38 9.21
CA PRO A 9 20.99 -13.82 9.01
C PRO A 9 19.84 -14.24 8.08
N ILE A 10 20.01 -15.36 7.37
CA ILE A 10 19.00 -15.88 6.44
C ILE A 10 17.69 -16.26 7.15
N GLU A 11 17.75 -16.47 8.45
CA GLU A 11 16.60 -16.79 9.30
C GLU A 11 15.53 -15.71 9.31
N VAL A 12 15.88 -14.45 8.97
CA VAL A 12 14.90 -13.34 8.88
C VAL A 12 13.76 -13.67 7.91
N TRP A 13 14.01 -14.53 6.91
CA TRP A 13 13.04 -14.91 5.88
C TRP A 13 12.28 -16.21 6.17
N LYS A 14 12.66 -16.95 7.23
CA LYS A 14 12.15 -18.32 7.40
C LYS A 14 10.85 -18.45 8.16
N ARG A 15 10.52 -17.53 9.06
CA ARG A 15 9.42 -17.76 10.01
C ARG A 15 8.56 -16.56 10.34
N ASN A 16 8.98 -15.35 10.01
CA ASN A 16 8.28 -14.12 10.41
C ASN A 16 8.06 -13.21 9.19
N ALA A 17 6.88 -12.59 9.15
CA ALA A 17 6.60 -11.53 8.17
C ALA A 17 7.37 -10.24 8.49
N GLU A 18 7.82 -10.08 9.73
CA GLU A 18 8.55 -8.91 10.21
C GLU A 18 9.79 -9.33 11.01
N TRP A 19 10.85 -8.57 10.87
CA TRP A 19 12.08 -8.74 11.64
C TRP A 19 12.57 -7.40 12.15
N ASN A 20 12.65 -7.27 13.48
CA ASN A 20 13.14 -6.06 14.13
C ASN A 20 14.58 -6.25 14.59
N PHE A 21 15.43 -5.29 14.30
CA PHE A 21 16.81 -5.25 14.78
C PHE A 21 17.26 -3.81 15.04
N ASN A 22 18.24 -3.65 15.93
CA ASN A 22 18.79 -2.37 16.26
C ASN A 22 20.16 -2.18 15.62
N VAL A 23 20.35 -1.04 14.96
CA VAL A 23 21.64 -0.63 14.41
C VAL A 23 22.19 0.51 15.27
N PRO A 24 23.28 0.28 16.03
CA PRO A 24 23.89 1.37 16.78
C PRO A 24 24.51 2.38 15.80
N THR A 25 24.06 3.62 15.88
CA THR A 25 24.60 4.72 15.08
C THR A 25 24.61 5.99 15.90
N SER A 26 25.68 6.78 15.75
CA SER A 26 25.81 8.12 16.30
C SER A 26 25.46 9.23 15.30
N LYS A 27 25.11 8.84 14.06
CA LYS A 27 24.77 9.75 12.96
C LYS A 27 23.32 9.55 12.56
N GLU A 28 22.72 10.61 12.08
CA GLU A 28 21.41 10.56 11.46
C GLU A 28 21.43 9.66 10.23
N ILE A 29 20.44 8.77 10.13
CA ILE A 29 20.28 7.87 8.99
C ILE A 29 19.54 8.63 7.89
N ALA A 30 20.16 8.83 6.74
CA ALA A 30 19.55 9.50 5.60
C ALA A 30 18.69 8.52 4.75
N ALA A 31 19.13 7.28 4.60
CA ALA A 31 18.42 6.27 3.84
C ALA A 31 18.81 4.85 4.27
N ILE A 32 17.92 3.92 4.07
CA ILE A 32 18.15 2.48 4.21
C ILE A 32 17.89 1.84 2.86
N LYS A 33 18.79 0.97 2.41
CA LYS A 33 18.62 0.22 1.17
C LYS A 33 18.79 -1.28 1.44
N LEU A 34 17.77 -2.05 1.09
CA LEU A 34 17.83 -3.51 1.09
C LEU A 34 18.52 -3.98 -0.18
N ASP A 35 19.26 -5.05 -0.09
CA ASP A 35 20.00 -5.65 -1.21
C ASP A 35 20.63 -4.62 -2.17
N PRO A 36 21.58 -3.78 -1.70
CA PRO A 36 22.11 -2.69 -2.50
C PRO A 36 22.88 -3.16 -3.75
N LYS A 37 23.17 -4.45 -3.83
CA LYS A 37 23.89 -5.07 -4.96
C LYS A 37 22.98 -5.83 -5.92
N GLY A 38 21.68 -5.97 -5.60
CA GLY A 38 20.76 -6.76 -6.41
C GLY A 38 21.14 -8.25 -6.47
N ALA A 39 21.62 -8.79 -5.35
CA ALA A 39 22.13 -10.15 -5.28
C ALA A 39 21.02 -11.20 -5.07
N TYR A 40 19.84 -10.78 -4.64
CA TYR A 40 18.71 -11.66 -4.37
C TYR A 40 17.60 -11.48 -5.41
N PRO A 41 16.90 -12.57 -5.79
CA PRO A 41 15.75 -12.48 -6.68
C PRO A 41 14.62 -11.72 -5.97
N ASP A 42 14.36 -10.51 -6.43
CA ASP A 42 13.31 -9.65 -5.93
C ASP A 42 12.45 -9.19 -7.09
N VAL A 43 11.14 -9.41 -6.98
CA VAL A 43 10.16 -9.05 -8.02
C VAL A 43 9.80 -7.56 -7.99
N ASN A 44 10.13 -6.86 -6.90
CA ASN A 44 9.82 -5.43 -6.75
C ASN A 44 10.97 -4.66 -6.09
N VAL A 45 12.03 -4.43 -6.82
CA VAL A 45 13.20 -3.68 -6.34
C VAL A 45 12.89 -2.20 -5.99
N ALA A 46 11.73 -1.69 -6.39
CA ALA A 46 11.34 -0.30 -6.10
C ALA A 46 11.07 -0.05 -4.61
N ASN A 47 10.68 -1.08 -3.85
CA ASN A 47 10.44 -0.99 -2.41
C ASN A 47 11.70 -1.20 -1.55
N ASN A 48 12.85 -1.48 -2.17
CA ASN A 48 14.12 -1.76 -1.49
C ASN A 48 14.83 -0.52 -0.93
N THR A 49 14.31 0.68 -1.17
CA THR A 49 14.93 1.92 -0.70
C THR A 49 13.96 2.71 0.16
N PHE A 50 14.35 2.96 1.41
CA PHE A 50 13.65 3.83 2.33
C PHE A 50 14.51 5.06 2.61
N ILE A 51 14.03 6.27 2.28
CA ILE A 51 14.71 7.54 2.50
C ILE A 51 14.11 8.19 3.75
N MET A 52 14.96 8.42 4.77
CA MET A 52 14.53 9.07 6.01
C MET A 52 14.18 10.54 5.71
N GLY A 53 13.02 10.97 6.18
CA GLY A 53 12.52 12.32 5.91
C GLY A 53 11.74 12.49 4.61
N GLU A 54 11.78 11.51 3.70
CA GLU A 54 10.85 11.39 2.59
C GLU A 54 9.65 10.47 2.89
N ALA A 55 9.37 10.18 4.16
CA ALA A 55 8.03 9.78 4.50
C ALA A 55 7.15 10.90 3.97
N LYS A 56 6.55 10.70 2.79
CA LYS A 56 5.48 11.59 2.32
C LYS A 56 4.58 11.74 3.52
N PRO A 57 4.32 12.96 4.00
CA PRO A 57 3.37 13.12 5.09
C PRO A 57 2.15 12.33 4.63
N VAL A 58 1.76 11.33 5.43
CA VAL A 58 0.52 10.62 5.16
C VAL A 58 -0.50 11.73 5.19
N GLU A 59 -0.91 12.16 4.00
CA GLU A 59 -1.89 13.22 3.84
C GLU A 59 -3.04 12.79 4.73
N LYS A 60 -3.37 13.60 5.73
CA LYS A 60 -4.48 13.29 6.63
C LYS A 60 -5.75 13.42 5.79
N ILE A 61 -6.06 12.37 5.08
CA ILE A 61 -7.28 12.29 4.30
C ILE A 61 -8.46 12.04 5.24
N ASN A 62 -9.59 12.60 4.89
CA ASN A 62 -10.86 12.19 5.47
C ASN A 62 -11.36 10.97 4.68
N THR A 63 -11.20 9.77 5.23
CA THR A 63 -11.61 8.52 4.56
C THR A 63 -13.10 8.49 4.25
N LYS A 64 -13.93 9.26 4.99
CA LYS A 64 -15.36 9.39 4.73
C LYS A 64 -15.69 9.98 3.35
N ASP A 65 -14.79 10.76 2.79
CA ASP A 65 -14.99 11.34 1.45
C ASP A 65 -14.99 10.27 0.35
N TYR A 66 -14.44 9.09 0.65
CA TYR A 66 -14.33 7.96 -0.27
C TYR A 66 -15.40 6.88 -0.03
N GLU A 67 -16.24 7.07 0.98
CA GLU A 67 -17.35 6.15 1.28
C GLU A 67 -18.45 6.20 0.22
N GLY A 68 -19.11 5.08 0.06
CA GLY A 68 -20.31 4.98 -0.77
C GLY A 68 -20.46 3.62 -1.44
N ILE A 69 -21.52 3.52 -2.21
CA ILE A 69 -21.78 2.39 -3.09
C ILE A 69 -21.33 2.78 -4.47
N PHE A 70 -20.58 1.91 -5.12
CA PHE A 70 -20.05 2.12 -6.45
C PHE A 70 -20.41 0.93 -7.34
N SER A 71 -20.81 1.21 -8.56
CA SER A 71 -21.23 0.19 -9.51
C SER A 71 -20.39 0.20 -10.79
N ASN A 72 -20.23 -0.99 -11.36
CA ASN A 72 -19.77 -1.19 -12.73
C ASN A 72 -20.84 -1.93 -13.51
N LYS A 73 -21.44 -1.25 -14.51
CA LYS A 73 -22.55 -1.79 -15.31
C LYS A 73 -22.10 -2.83 -16.33
N GLU A 74 -20.84 -2.82 -16.74
CA GLU A 74 -20.30 -3.74 -17.75
C GLU A 74 -20.20 -5.16 -17.21
N ILE A 75 -19.77 -5.30 -15.95
CA ILE A 75 -19.63 -6.59 -15.27
C ILE A 75 -20.76 -6.85 -14.26
N ASN A 76 -21.74 -5.93 -14.19
CA ASN A 76 -22.87 -5.99 -13.25
C ASN A 76 -22.41 -6.20 -11.80
N ALA A 77 -21.36 -5.50 -11.40
CA ALA A 77 -20.77 -5.58 -10.06
C ALA A 77 -21.06 -4.32 -9.24
N MET A 78 -21.22 -4.51 -7.93
CA MET A 78 -21.44 -3.45 -6.97
C MET A 78 -20.48 -3.63 -5.80
N LEU A 79 -19.79 -2.56 -5.41
CA LEU A 79 -18.84 -2.53 -4.31
C LEU A 79 -19.26 -1.46 -3.30
N SER A 80 -19.09 -1.74 -2.03
CA SER A 80 -19.32 -0.78 -0.96
C SER A 80 -18.00 -0.41 -0.29
N LEU A 81 -17.78 0.87 -0.09
CA LEU A 81 -16.65 1.41 0.66
C LEU A 81 -17.15 2.05 1.95
N ILE A 82 -16.62 1.60 3.06
CA ILE A 82 -16.98 2.06 4.40
C ILE A 82 -15.71 2.47 5.18
N THR A 83 -15.85 3.40 6.11
CA THR A 83 -14.76 3.78 7.02
C THR A 83 -14.99 3.16 8.38
N GLU A 84 -14.04 2.35 8.82
CA GLU A 84 -13.99 1.80 10.17
C GLU A 84 -12.66 2.19 10.83
N ASN A 85 -12.70 2.72 12.04
CA ASN A 85 -11.50 3.14 12.78
C ASN A 85 -10.55 4.04 11.97
N ASN A 86 -11.11 4.98 11.19
CA ASN A 86 -10.38 5.89 10.31
C ASN A 86 -9.60 5.20 9.17
N LYS A 87 -9.95 3.96 8.84
CA LYS A 87 -9.45 3.23 7.68
C LYS A 87 -10.59 2.95 6.71
N LEU A 88 -10.32 3.12 5.43
CA LEU A 88 -11.26 2.75 4.37
C LEU A 88 -11.22 1.23 4.19
N SER A 89 -12.38 0.61 4.07
CA SER A 89 -12.52 -0.82 3.80
C SER A 89 -13.42 -1.05 2.59
N LEU A 90 -13.01 -1.95 1.72
CA LEU A 90 -13.81 -2.44 0.60
C LEU A 90 -14.63 -3.63 1.08
N THR A 91 -15.95 -3.53 0.94
CA THR A 91 -16.86 -4.65 1.22
C THR A 91 -17.26 -5.32 -0.07
N PHE A 92 -16.94 -6.60 -0.18
CA PHE A 92 -17.32 -7.45 -1.31
C PHE A 92 -17.79 -8.81 -0.81
N VAL A 93 -19.01 -9.21 -1.23
CA VAL A 93 -19.64 -10.51 -0.85
C VAL A 93 -19.57 -10.79 0.66
N GLY A 94 -19.80 -9.74 1.48
CA GLY A 94 -19.81 -9.87 2.94
C GLY A 94 -18.41 -9.93 3.60
N GLN A 95 -17.35 -9.78 2.85
CA GLN A 95 -15.98 -9.66 3.36
C GLN A 95 -15.55 -8.19 3.37
N ASN A 96 -14.94 -7.75 4.45
CA ASN A 96 -14.34 -6.42 4.57
C ASN A 96 -12.82 -6.54 4.35
N ILE A 97 -12.34 -5.89 3.30
CA ILE A 97 -10.93 -5.81 2.94
C ILE A 97 -10.43 -4.43 3.36
N PRO A 98 -9.62 -4.31 4.42
CA PRO A 98 -9.06 -3.03 4.83
C PRO A 98 -8.09 -2.51 3.78
N LEU A 99 -8.15 -1.21 3.52
CA LEU A 99 -7.33 -0.55 2.52
C LEU A 99 -6.31 0.38 3.18
N GLU A 100 -5.10 0.41 2.65
CA GLU A 100 -4.06 1.36 3.04
C GLU A 100 -3.97 2.50 2.02
N TYR A 101 -3.88 3.73 2.52
CA TYR A 101 -3.73 4.91 1.68
C TYR A 101 -2.28 5.08 1.24
N LEU A 102 -2.05 5.14 -0.06
CA LEU A 102 -0.72 5.30 -0.66
C LEU A 102 -0.37 6.75 -1.07
N GLY A 103 -1.30 7.68 -0.91
CA GLY A 103 -1.19 9.02 -1.48
C GLY A 103 -1.89 9.15 -2.84
N ASP A 104 -2.07 10.38 -3.31
CA ASP A 104 -2.63 10.68 -4.64
C ASP A 104 -3.96 9.97 -4.94
N ASN A 105 -4.86 9.89 -3.95
CA ASN A 105 -6.16 9.19 -4.03
C ASN A 105 -6.04 7.68 -4.33
N LYS A 106 -4.93 7.05 -3.99
CA LYS A 106 -4.69 5.61 -4.17
C LYS A 106 -4.82 4.86 -2.87
N PHE A 107 -5.45 3.72 -2.94
CA PHE A 107 -5.59 2.78 -1.83
C PHE A 107 -5.25 1.37 -2.31
N ASN A 108 -4.63 0.57 -1.46
CA ASN A 108 -4.37 -0.83 -1.78
C ASN A 108 -4.63 -1.77 -0.60
N ASN A 109 -4.67 -3.06 -0.93
CA ASN A 109 -4.46 -4.15 0.00
C ASN A 109 -3.57 -5.20 -0.68
N GLU A 110 -2.34 -5.34 -0.20
CA GLU A 110 -1.36 -6.26 -0.80
C GLU A 110 -1.79 -7.74 -0.67
N GLN A 111 -2.44 -8.12 0.44
CA GLN A 111 -2.87 -9.50 0.66
C GLN A 111 -4.00 -9.91 -0.27
N ALA A 112 -4.91 -8.98 -0.56
CA ALA A 112 -6.01 -9.19 -1.50
C ALA A 112 -5.60 -8.89 -2.95
N ALA A 113 -4.39 -8.39 -3.18
CA ALA A 113 -3.87 -7.98 -4.49
C ALA A 113 -4.81 -7.00 -5.24
N VAL A 114 -5.40 -6.06 -4.50
CA VAL A 114 -6.30 -5.03 -5.04
C VAL A 114 -5.68 -3.64 -4.88
N GLU A 115 -5.85 -2.81 -5.91
CA GLU A 115 -5.52 -1.39 -5.87
C GLU A 115 -6.71 -0.58 -6.40
N LEU A 116 -7.09 0.47 -5.65
CA LEU A 116 -8.13 1.42 -6.02
C LEU A 116 -7.49 2.78 -6.30
N ILE A 117 -7.76 3.33 -7.47
CA ILE A 117 -7.29 4.66 -7.90
C ILE A 117 -8.52 5.55 -8.11
N PHE A 118 -8.75 6.47 -7.18
CA PHE A 118 -9.90 7.38 -7.25
C PHE A 118 -9.64 8.55 -8.19
N ALA A 119 -10.69 8.96 -8.89
CA ALA A 119 -10.74 10.24 -9.56
C ALA A 119 -10.64 11.40 -8.55
N LYS A 120 -10.23 12.58 -9.00
CA LYS A 120 -10.07 13.77 -8.12
C LYS A 120 -11.36 14.17 -7.41
N ASP A 121 -12.51 13.94 -8.03
CA ASP A 121 -13.83 14.24 -7.48
C ASP A 121 -14.36 13.15 -6.53
N LYS A 122 -13.63 12.04 -6.40
CA LYS A 122 -13.97 10.88 -5.57
C LYS A 122 -15.31 10.20 -5.93
N LYS A 123 -15.83 10.49 -7.12
CA LYS A 123 -17.10 9.93 -7.62
C LYS A 123 -16.91 8.66 -8.45
N SER A 124 -15.69 8.33 -8.78
CA SER A 124 -15.33 7.08 -9.46
C SER A 124 -13.95 6.62 -9.02
N PHE A 125 -13.69 5.35 -9.20
CA PHE A 125 -12.36 4.77 -9.06
C PHE A 125 -12.15 3.65 -10.08
N THR A 126 -10.88 3.40 -10.37
CA THR A 126 -10.43 2.22 -11.12
C THR A 126 -9.96 1.18 -10.11
N LEU A 127 -10.53 -0.01 -10.15
CA LEU A 127 -10.06 -1.19 -9.43
C LEU A 127 -9.08 -1.93 -10.33
N GLU A 128 -7.86 -2.14 -9.84
CA GLU A 128 -6.88 -3.01 -10.46
C GLU A 128 -6.78 -4.32 -9.67
N GLU A 129 -7.08 -5.44 -10.33
CA GLU A 129 -7.04 -6.78 -9.75
C GLU A 129 -6.52 -7.78 -10.80
N GLY A 130 -5.46 -8.51 -10.48
CA GLY A 130 -4.89 -9.52 -11.37
C GLY A 130 -4.45 -8.99 -12.74
N GLY A 131 -4.09 -7.71 -12.85
CA GLY A 131 -3.69 -7.06 -14.11
C GLY A 131 -4.87 -6.60 -14.97
N GLN A 132 -6.10 -6.74 -14.49
CA GLN A 132 -7.30 -6.19 -15.11
C GLN A 132 -7.71 -4.88 -14.44
N LYS A 133 -8.40 -4.01 -15.20
CA LYS A 133 -8.86 -2.70 -14.72
C LYS A 133 -10.36 -2.58 -14.92
N PHE A 134 -11.05 -2.23 -13.84
CA PHE A 134 -12.49 -2.05 -13.84
C PHE A 134 -12.85 -0.66 -13.31
N GLU A 135 -13.62 0.11 -14.05
CA GLU A 135 -14.08 1.43 -13.61
C GLU A 135 -15.39 1.31 -12.84
N PHE A 136 -15.41 1.84 -11.62
CA PHE A 136 -16.61 1.92 -10.78
C PHE A 136 -17.03 3.37 -10.59
N LYS A 137 -18.35 3.61 -10.62
CA LYS A 137 -18.95 4.94 -10.44
C LYS A 137 -19.86 4.94 -9.24
N LYS A 138 -19.82 6.01 -8.48
CA LYS A 138 -20.66 6.21 -7.30
C LYS A 138 -22.14 6.30 -7.72
N GLU A 139 -22.98 5.56 -7.02
CA GLU A 139 -24.43 5.61 -7.15
C GLU A 139 -25.02 6.92 -6.57
#